data_241ba13c42e8662c1d776d1f684bcae7
#
_entry.id   241ba13c42e8662c1d776d1f684bcae7
#
_cell.length_a   1.000
_cell.length_b   1.000
_cell.length_c   1.000
_cell.angle_alpha   90.00
_cell.angle_beta   90.00
_cell.angle_gamma   90.00
#
_symmetry.space_group_name_H-M   'P 1'
#
loop_
_entity.id
_entity.type
_entity.pdbx_description
1 polymer ?
#
loop_
_entity_poly.entity_id
_entity_poly.type
_entity_poly.pdbx_seq_one_letter_code
_entity_poly.pdbx_strand_id
1 'polypeptide(L)'
;MKSVVQGQLIHLTEMRDGDAEWLQDTQWEPGLLRNLSADALHPWTAAEYAELAANPDSDDHFFFMVRANADDGLLGWVILDEIQLKNRRAELGIALPVVSDRGQGFGVDALNTVLSFAFNELGLHKVTLDVNANNQAALRAYAAVGFVREGINREAVYQDGEWLDLYQFGILAKEWWAVSRGTIPDENTTADH
;
A
#
# COMPACT_ATOMS: atom_id res chain seq x y z
N MET A 1 -15.79 19.67 -2.09
CA MET A 1 -15.58 18.28 -1.60
C MET A 1 -14.22 17.87 -2.13
N LYS A 2 -13.25 17.47 -1.29
CA LYS A 2 -11.99 16.90 -1.81
C LYS A 2 -12.30 15.54 -2.43
N SER A 3 -11.74 15.27 -3.60
CA SER A 3 -11.84 13.92 -4.20
C SER A 3 -11.16 12.92 -3.27
N VAL A 4 -11.78 11.77 -3.04
CA VAL A 4 -11.23 10.69 -2.18
C VAL A 4 -10.00 10.02 -2.78
N VAL A 5 -9.73 10.28 -4.05
CA VAL A 5 -8.57 9.78 -4.80
C VAL A 5 -7.51 10.85 -5.04
N GLN A 6 -7.63 12.03 -4.40
CA GLN A 6 -6.71 13.15 -4.55
C GLN A 6 -5.95 13.40 -3.25
N GLY A 7 -4.64 13.14 -3.27
CA GLY A 7 -3.68 13.48 -2.23
C GLY A 7 -3.13 14.91 -2.38
N GLN A 8 -2.11 15.23 -1.59
CA GLN A 8 -1.42 16.51 -1.64
C GLN A 8 -0.40 16.58 -2.79
N LEU A 9 0.34 15.48 -2.99
CA LEU A 9 1.43 15.34 -3.96
C LEU A 9 1.05 14.43 -5.11
N ILE A 10 0.08 13.52 -4.89
CA ILE A 10 -0.32 12.49 -5.84
C ILE A 10 -1.84 12.47 -6.05
N HIS A 11 -2.25 11.80 -7.09
CA HIS A 11 -3.62 11.35 -7.27
C HIS A 11 -3.65 9.90 -7.75
N LEU A 12 -4.76 9.23 -7.48
CA LEU A 12 -5.00 7.85 -7.87
C LEU A 12 -5.88 7.83 -9.12
N THR A 13 -5.52 6.98 -10.09
CA THR A 13 -6.26 6.81 -11.34
C THR A 13 -6.45 5.33 -11.66
N GLU A 14 -7.34 5.05 -12.60
CA GLU A 14 -7.34 3.78 -13.31
C GLU A 14 -6.04 3.60 -14.12
N MET A 15 -5.77 2.36 -14.54
CA MET A 15 -4.68 2.06 -15.48
C MET A 15 -5.04 2.64 -16.86
N ARG A 16 -4.08 3.29 -17.51
CA ARG A 16 -4.20 3.88 -18.85
C ARG A 16 -3.30 3.18 -19.85
N ASP A 17 -3.50 3.47 -21.12
CA ASP A 17 -2.64 2.94 -22.19
C ASP A 17 -1.15 3.27 -21.93
N GLY A 18 -0.31 2.25 -21.97
CA GLY A 18 1.13 2.35 -21.72
C GLY A 18 1.56 2.15 -20.25
N ASP A 19 0.64 2.16 -19.29
CA ASP A 19 0.98 2.00 -17.86
C ASP A 19 1.47 0.57 -17.55
N ALA A 20 0.87 -0.43 -18.16
CA ALA A 20 1.26 -1.82 -17.97
C ALA A 20 2.67 -2.11 -18.49
N GLU A 21 3.03 -1.55 -19.63
CA GLU A 21 4.37 -1.61 -20.21
C GLU A 21 5.37 -0.89 -19.31
N TRP A 22 5.02 0.28 -18.77
CA TRP A 22 5.85 1.00 -17.84
C TRP A 22 6.12 0.20 -16.56
N LEU A 23 5.10 -0.49 -16.02
CA LEU A 23 5.26 -1.38 -14.86
C LEU A 23 6.19 -2.55 -15.17
N GLN A 24 6.03 -3.19 -16.35
CA GLN A 24 6.90 -4.26 -16.81
C GLN A 24 8.37 -3.80 -16.91
N ASP A 25 8.61 -2.59 -17.40
CA ASP A 25 9.96 -2.06 -17.56
C ASP A 25 10.58 -1.65 -16.21
N THR A 26 9.81 -1.05 -15.32
CA THR A 26 10.30 -0.54 -14.02
C THR A 26 10.38 -1.60 -12.93
N GLN A 27 9.79 -2.78 -13.11
CA GLN A 27 9.87 -3.85 -12.11
C GLN A 27 11.31 -4.29 -11.79
N TRP A 28 12.26 -4.04 -12.71
CA TRP A 28 13.68 -4.38 -12.55
C TRP A 28 14.45 -3.40 -11.67
N GLU A 29 13.82 -2.33 -11.21
CA GLU A 29 14.44 -1.40 -10.26
C GLU A 29 14.92 -2.15 -8.99
N PRO A 30 16.11 -1.84 -8.48
CA PRO A 30 16.72 -2.59 -7.39
C PRO A 30 15.82 -2.73 -6.16
N GLY A 31 15.58 -3.97 -5.77
CA GLY A 31 14.80 -4.32 -4.59
C GLY A 31 13.29 -4.30 -4.77
N LEU A 32 12.74 -3.88 -5.92
CA LEU A 32 11.28 -3.85 -6.10
C LEU A 32 10.69 -5.25 -6.07
N LEU A 33 11.03 -6.11 -7.02
CA LEU A 33 10.48 -7.47 -7.13
C LEU A 33 10.66 -8.29 -5.84
N ARG A 34 11.76 -8.06 -5.12
CA ARG A 34 12.06 -8.75 -3.85
C ARG A 34 11.17 -8.32 -2.69
N ASN A 35 10.52 -7.16 -2.80
CA ASN A 35 9.65 -6.61 -1.76
C ASN A 35 8.17 -6.64 -2.15
N LEU A 36 7.82 -7.07 -3.37
CA LEU A 36 6.43 -7.16 -3.81
C LEU A 36 5.72 -8.41 -3.29
N SER A 37 6.45 -9.51 -3.09
CA SER A 37 5.88 -10.77 -2.62
C SER A 37 6.90 -11.52 -1.76
N ALA A 38 6.40 -12.34 -0.86
CA ALA A 38 7.19 -13.34 -0.13
C ALA A 38 7.51 -14.58 -0.99
N ASP A 39 6.85 -14.71 -2.14
CA ASP A 39 7.02 -15.83 -3.07
C ASP A 39 8.31 -15.72 -3.90
N ALA A 40 8.58 -16.76 -4.67
CA ALA A 40 9.70 -16.76 -5.62
C ALA A 40 9.56 -15.61 -6.60
N LEU A 41 10.68 -14.94 -6.87
CA LEU A 41 10.75 -13.81 -7.79
C LEU A 41 10.19 -14.21 -9.17
N HIS A 42 9.08 -13.60 -9.55
CA HIS A 42 8.39 -13.81 -10.81
C HIS A 42 8.26 -12.45 -11.53
N PRO A 43 8.99 -12.24 -12.63
CA PRO A 43 8.79 -11.05 -13.45
C PRO A 43 7.45 -11.10 -14.15
N TRP A 44 6.69 -10.02 -14.03
CA TRP A 44 5.37 -9.90 -14.63
C TRP A 44 5.45 -9.28 -16.03
N THR A 45 4.61 -9.77 -16.90
CA THR A 45 4.38 -9.16 -18.23
C THR A 45 3.39 -8.00 -18.12
N ALA A 46 3.38 -7.12 -19.11
CA ALA A 46 2.38 -6.06 -19.21
C ALA A 46 0.94 -6.63 -19.21
N ALA A 47 0.73 -7.79 -19.83
CA ALA A 47 -0.58 -8.45 -19.85
C ALA A 47 -1.04 -8.89 -18.45
N GLU A 48 -0.13 -9.42 -17.60
CA GLU A 48 -0.45 -9.81 -16.22
C GLU A 48 -0.75 -8.58 -15.34
N TYR A 49 -0.02 -7.47 -15.51
CA TYR A 49 -0.36 -6.21 -14.85
C TYR A 49 -1.73 -5.67 -15.28
N ALA A 50 -2.04 -5.72 -16.57
CA ALA A 50 -3.33 -5.30 -17.09
C ALA A 50 -4.49 -6.19 -16.58
N GLU A 51 -4.27 -7.49 -16.49
CA GLU A 51 -5.25 -8.44 -15.93
C GLU A 51 -5.50 -8.17 -14.45
N LEU A 52 -4.44 -7.96 -13.66
CA LEU A 52 -4.57 -7.58 -12.24
C LEU A 52 -5.38 -6.30 -12.07
N ALA A 53 -5.13 -5.28 -12.89
CA ALA A 53 -5.83 -4.01 -12.82
C ALA A 53 -7.27 -4.06 -13.32
N ALA A 54 -7.55 -4.94 -14.28
CA ALA A 54 -8.85 -5.00 -14.97
C ALA A 54 -9.88 -5.85 -14.24
N ASN A 55 -9.50 -6.70 -13.24
CA ASN A 55 -10.36 -7.73 -12.64
C ASN A 55 -11.83 -7.28 -12.46
N PRO A 56 -12.63 -7.29 -13.54
CA PRO A 56 -13.95 -6.64 -13.56
C PRO A 56 -15.02 -7.43 -12.80
N ASP A 57 -14.70 -8.67 -12.38
CA ASP A 57 -15.68 -9.61 -11.84
C ASP A 57 -15.56 -9.78 -10.31
N SER A 58 -14.68 -9.03 -9.64
CA SER A 58 -14.52 -9.13 -8.20
C SER A 58 -14.70 -7.78 -7.51
N ASP A 59 -15.66 -7.73 -6.59
CA ASP A 59 -15.78 -6.63 -5.61
C ASP A 59 -14.75 -6.76 -4.48
N ASP A 60 -13.74 -7.61 -4.65
CA ASP A 60 -12.80 -7.97 -3.61
C ASP A 60 -11.44 -7.25 -3.73
N HIS A 61 -11.24 -6.44 -4.78
CA HIS A 61 -10.05 -5.60 -4.87
C HIS A 61 -10.28 -4.27 -5.61
N PHE A 62 -9.42 -3.27 -5.32
CA PHE A 62 -9.31 -2.00 -6.03
C PHE A 62 -7.85 -1.74 -6.37
N PHE A 63 -7.53 -1.66 -7.65
CA PHE A 63 -6.21 -1.34 -8.15
C PHE A 63 -6.17 0.09 -8.68
N PHE A 64 -5.20 0.87 -8.23
CA PHE A 64 -5.00 2.25 -8.68
C PHE A 64 -3.56 2.50 -9.10
N MET A 65 -3.39 3.23 -10.20
CA MET A 65 -2.13 3.85 -10.55
C MET A 65 -1.91 5.09 -9.69
N VAL A 66 -0.67 5.33 -9.28
CA VAL A 66 -0.26 6.51 -8.51
C VAL A 66 0.45 7.47 -9.44
N ARG A 67 -0.07 8.70 -9.56
CA ARG A 67 0.50 9.74 -10.42
C ARG A 67 0.83 11.00 -9.64
N ALA A 68 1.91 11.69 -10.04
CA ALA A 68 2.28 12.96 -9.45
C ALA A 68 1.26 14.06 -9.85
N ASN A 69 0.90 14.91 -8.89
CA ASN A 69 0.03 16.06 -9.18
C ASN A 69 0.68 17.13 -10.05
N ALA A 70 2.02 17.17 -10.06
CA ALA A 70 2.78 18.22 -10.73
C ALA A 70 2.73 18.11 -12.26
N ASP A 71 2.80 16.88 -12.80
CA ASP A 71 2.98 16.65 -14.24
C ASP A 71 2.23 15.41 -14.76
N ASP A 72 1.36 14.80 -13.93
CA ASP A 72 0.65 13.53 -14.20
C ASP A 72 1.60 12.33 -14.45
N GLY A 73 2.87 12.48 -14.06
CA GLY A 73 3.89 11.44 -14.19
C GLY A 73 3.57 10.21 -13.35
N LEU A 74 3.77 9.02 -13.95
CA LEU A 74 3.50 7.75 -13.30
C LEU A 74 4.56 7.45 -12.25
N LEU A 75 4.14 7.16 -11.02
CA LEU A 75 5.00 6.85 -9.87
C LEU A 75 4.97 5.37 -9.46
N GLY A 76 3.85 4.69 -9.72
CA GLY A 76 3.64 3.30 -9.31
C GLY A 76 2.16 2.95 -9.16
N TRP A 77 1.86 2.07 -8.20
CA TRP A 77 0.50 1.60 -7.95
C TRP A 77 0.23 1.33 -6.46
N VAL A 78 -1.06 1.29 -6.12
CA VAL A 78 -1.59 0.80 -4.84
C VAL A 78 -2.74 -0.15 -5.12
N ILE A 79 -2.90 -1.16 -4.28
CA ILE A 79 -4.03 -2.10 -4.32
C ILE A 79 -4.63 -2.24 -2.93
N LEU A 80 -5.95 -2.32 -2.86
CA LEU A 80 -6.68 -2.90 -1.75
C LEU A 80 -7.20 -4.24 -2.22
N ASP A 81 -6.78 -5.30 -1.58
CA ASP A 81 -7.06 -6.68 -1.94
C ASP A 81 -7.69 -7.45 -0.77
N GLU A 82 -8.14 -8.68 -1.03
CA GLU A 82 -8.79 -9.51 -0.02
C GLU A 82 -9.90 -8.79 0.77
N ILE A 83 -10.69 -7.98 0.08
CA ILE A 83 -11.74 -7.19 0.72
C ILE A 83 -12.82 -8.10 1.30
N GLN A 84 -12.96 -8.07 2.60
CA GLN A 84 -13.96 -8.84 3.34
C GLN A 84 -15.06 -7.90 3.84
N LEU A 85 -16.12 -7.75 3.07
CA LEU A 85 -17.24 -6.84 3.39
C LEU A 85 -17.86 -7.13 4.74
N LYS A 86 -18.02 -8.41 5.11
CA LYS A 86 -18.58 -8.81 6.42
C LYS A 86 -17.69 -8.34 7.57
N ASN A 87 -16.40 -8.49 7.46
CA ASN A 87 -15.40 -8.14 8.48
C ASN A 87 -14.91 -6.71 8.32
N ARG A 88 -15.28 -6.03 7.22
CA ARG A 88 -14.90 -4.67 6.88
C ARG A 88 -13.39 -4.46 6.94
N ARG A 89 -12.63 -5.38 6.32
CA ARG A 89 -11.18 -5.34 6.26
C ARG A 89 -10.68 -5.58 4.83
N ALA A 90 -9.46 -5.12 4.55
CA ALA A 90 -8.73 -5.38 3.32
C ALA A 90 -7.24 -5.52 3.61
N GLU A 91 -6.50 -6.10 2.68
CA GLU A 91 -5.05 -6.04 2.62
C GLU A 91 -4.61 -4.93 1.67
N LEU A 92 -3.50 -4.27 1.98
CA LEU A 92 -2.96 -3.17 1.20
C LEU A 92 -1.59 -3.53 0.63
N GLY A 93 -1.46 -3.39 -0.69
CA GLY A 93 -0.19 -3.42 -1.39
C GLY A 93 0.16 -2.05 -1.98
N ILE A 94 1.44 -1.71 -1.99
CA ILE A 94 1.95 -0.48 -2.61
C ILE A 94 3.31 -0.72 -3.25
N ALA A 95 3.51 -0.22 -4.45
CA ALA A 95 4.79 -0.21 -5.12
C ALA A 95 5.06 1.13 -5.80
N LEU A 96 6.17 1.77 -5.42
CA LEU A 96 6.72 2.94 -6.08
C LEU A 96 8.14 2.57 -6.54
N PRO A 97 8.29 2.08 -7.80
CA PRO A 97 9.52 1.45 -8.26
C PRO A 97 10.70 2.40 -8.33
N VAL A 98 10.52 3.62 -8.83
CA VAL A 98 11.62 4.50 -9.22
C VAL A 98 12.34 5.05 -7.99
N VAL A 99 13.65 4.73 -7.89
CA VAL A 99 14.48 5.07 -6.71
C VAL A 99 14.65 6.59 -6.54
N SER A 100 14.72 7.36 -7.64
CA SER A 100 14.84 8.83 -7.61
C SER A 100 13.62 9.50 -6.96
N ASP A 101 12.47 8.85 -6.93
CA ASP A 101 11.24 9.41 -6.39
C ASP A 101 11.10 9.15 -4.87
N ARG A 102 12.03 8.38 -4.31
CA ARG A 102 12.03 8.07 -2.87
C ARG A 102 12.41 9.29 -2.03
N GLY A 103 11.83 9.36 -0.83
CA GLY A 103 12.11 10.46 0.11
C GLY A 103 11.38 11.77 -0.18
N GLN A 104 10.60 11.85 -1.26
CA GLN A 104 9.82 13.04 -1.64
C GLN A 104 8.41 13.08 -0.99
N GLY A 105 8.05 12.07 -0.22
CA GLY A 105 6.74 12.01 0.46
C GLY A 105 5.63 11.32 -0.33
N PHE A 106 5.86 10.93 -1.59
CA PHE A 106 4.86 10.30 -2.46
C PHE A 106 4.26 9.03 -1.85
N GLY A 107 5.08 8.17 -1.24
CA GLY A 107 4.59 6.93 -0.62
C GLY A 107 3.66 7.18 0.57
N VAL A 108 3.99 8.13 1.43
CA VAL A 108 3.15 8.51 2.57
C VAL A 108 1.84 9.14 2.10
N ASP A 109 1.90 9.99 1.06
CA ASP A 109 0.70 10.62 0.50
C ASP A 109 -0.20 9.60 -0.22
N ALA A 110 0.39 8.65 -0.97
CA ALA A 110 -0.34 7.55 -1.60
C ALA A 110 -1.04 6.65 -0.57
N LEU A 111 -0.34 6.27 0.51
CA LEU A 111 -0.91 5.51 1.62
C LEU A 111 -2.08 6.26 2.27
N ASN A 112 -1.93 7.54 2.60
CA ASN A 112 -3.01 8.33 3.17
C ASN A 112 -4.20 8.47 2.23
N THR A 113 -3.95 8.59 0.92
CA THR A 113 -5.02 8.73 -0.08
C THR A 113 -5.82 7.43 -0.22
N VAL A 114 -5.14 6.28 -0.33
CA VAL A 114 -5.85 4.98 -0.41
C VAL A 114 -6.54 4.62 0.90
N LEU A 115 -5.99 4.96 2.06
CA LEU A 115 -6.67 4.77 3.35
C LEU A 115 -7.88 5.69 3.50
N SER A 116 -7.83 6.90 2.96
CA SER A 116 -9.02 7.78 2.88
C SER A 116 -10.13 7.13 2.07
N PHE A 117 -9.80 6.53 0.93
CA PHE A 117 -10.74 5.76 0.12
C PHE A 117 -11.28 4.55 0.89
N ALA A 118 -10.40 3.74 1.50
CA ALA A 118 -10.77 2.55 2.24
C ALA A 118 -11.73 2.84 3.41
N PHE A 119 -11.46 3.89 4.19
CA PHE A 119 -12.22 4.17 5.41
C PHE A 119 -13.42 5.07 5.18
N ASN A 120 -13.35 6.04 4.24
CA ASN A 120 -14.44 7.01 4.05
C ASN A 120 -15.41 6.60 2.94
N GLU A 121 -14.95 5.90 1.87
CA GLU A 121 -15.81 5.45 0.77
C GLU A 121 -16.28 4.00 0.96
N LEU A 122 -15.34 3.06 1.17
CA LEU A 122 -15.70 1.66 1.36
C LEU A 122 -16.20 1.37 2.78
N GLY A 123 -15.99 2.27 3.73
CA GLY A 123 -16.41 2.11 5.12
C GLY A 123 -15.70 0.95 5.82
N LEU A 124 -14.46 0.61 5.42
CA LEU A 124 -13.70 -0.44 6.07
C LEU A 124 -13.40 -0.06 7.54
N HIS A 125 -13.19 -1.08 8.36
CA HIS A 125 -12.83 -0.94 9.77
C HIS A 125 -11.32 -1.04 9.98
N LYS A 126 -10.65 -1.88 9.18
CA LYS A 126 -9.23 -2.20 9.33
C LYS A 126 -8.58 -2.42 7.96
N VAL A 127 -7.36 -1.92 7.81
CA VAL A 127 -6.48 -2.26 6.68
C VAL A 127 -5.22 -2.90 7.24
N THR A 128 -4.79 -4.00 6.63
CA THR A 128 -3.57 -4.75 7.00
C THR A 128 -2.58 -4.74 5.85
N LEU A 129 -1.34 -5.05 6.14
CA LEU A 129 -0.29 -5.29 5.16
C LEU A 129 0.82 -6.15 5.77
N ASP A 130 1.57 -6.81 4.92
CA ASP A 130 2.78 -7.54 5.28
C ASP A 130 4.01 -6.85 4.69
N VAL A 131 5.16 -6.95 5.37
CA VAL A 131 6.40 -6.33 4.91
C VAL A 131 7.62 -7.10 5.38
N ASN A 132 8.59 -7.28 4.49
CA ASN A 132 9.88 -7.88 4.83
C ASN A 132 10.61 -7.03 5.87
N ALA A 133 11.17 -7.66 6.89
CA ALA A 133 11.85 -6.99 8.01
C ALA A 133 13.02 -6.08 7.57
N ASN A 134 13.62 -6.36 6.42
CA ASN A 134 14.71 -5.58 5.85
C ASN A 134 14.24 -4.38 5.01
N ASN A 135 12.95 -4.23 4.70
CA ASN A 135 12.41 -3.11 3.91
C ASN A 135 12.24 -1.84 4.76
N GLN A 136 13.37 -1.21 5.10
CA GLN A 136 13.39 -0.03 5.97
C GLN A 136 12.63 1.18 5.39
N ALA A 137 12.52 1.29 4.06
CA ALA A 137 11.79 2.39 3.43
C ALA A 137 10.28 2.26 3.67
N ALA A 138 9.72 1.06 3.46
CA ALA A 138 8.32 0.76 3.73
C ALA A 138 7.98 0.89 5.22
N LEU A 139 8.82 0.32 6.10
CA LEU A 139 8.64 0.42 7.55
C LEU A 139 8.52 1.87 8.04
N ARG A 140 9.36 2.78 7.52
CA ARG A 140 9.27 4.21 7.86
C ARG A 140 7.99 4.86 7.31
N ALA A 141 7.57 4.51 6.09
CA ALA A 141 6.35 5.04 5.50
C ALA A 141 5.10 4.60 6.27
N TYR A 142 5.03 3.31 6.63
CA TYR A 142 3.91 2.76 7.40
C TYR A 142 3.83 3.38 8.81
N ALA A 143 4.96 3.52 9.50
CA ALA A 143 5.00 4.18 10.80
C ALA A 143 4.55 5.66 10.72
N ALA A 144 4.93 6.38 9.65
CA ALA A 144 4.54 7.78 9.45
C ALA A 144 3.02 7.96 9.23
N VAL A 145 2.34 6.93 8.71
CA VAL A 145 0.89 6.94 8.49
C VAL A 145 0.11 6.45 9.71
N GLY A 146 0.78 5.77 10.64
CA GLY A 146 0.18 5.29 11.89
C GLY A 146 -0.14 3.78 11.90
N PHE A 147 0.41 3.00 10.98
CA PHE A 147 0.30 1.54 11.07
C PHE A 147 1.01 1.01 12.30
N VAL A 148 0.39 0.04 12.96
CA VAL A 148 0.90 -0.65 14.16
C VAL A 148 1.31 -2.06 13.77
N ARG A 149 2.48 -2.50 14.22
CA ARG A 149 2.91 -3.89 14.04
C ARG A 149 2.11 -4.81 14.97
N GLU A 150 1.37 -5.73 14.39
CA GLU A 150 0.51 -6.68 15.11
C GLU A 150 1.13 -8.06 15.28
N GLY A 151 2.10 -8.41 14.40
CA GLY A 151 2.72 -9.72 14.45
C GLY A 151 4.07 -9.79 13.76
N ILE A 152 4.73 -10.94 13.98
CA ILE A 152 5.96 -11.35 13.31
C ILE A 152 5.80 -12.80 12.89
N ASN A 153 5.91 -13.04 11.59
CA ASN A 153 6.07 -14.38 11.06
C ASN A 153 7.58 -14.62 10.87
N ARG A 154 8.17 -15.39 11.78
CA ARG A 154 9.62 -15.57 11.82
C ARG A 154 10.08 -16.45 10.68
N GLU A 155 11.21 -16.08 10.05
CA GLU A 155 11.87 -16.87 8.99
C GLU A 155 10.88 -17.26 7.87
N ALA A 156 9.98 -16.31 7.49
CA ALA A 156 8.91 -16.56 6.54
C ALA A 156 9.34 -16.36 5.09
N VAL A 157 10.40 -15.60 4.83
CA VAL A 157 10.88 -15.27 3.49
C VAL A 157 12.32 -15.70 3.32
N TYR A 158 12.61 -16.49 2.27
CA TYR A 158 13.98 -16.87 1.90
C TYR A 158 14.47 -15.97 0.77
N GLN A 159 15.49 -15.17 1.04
CA GLN A 159 16.02 -14.21 0.10
C GLN A 159 17.55 -14.09 0.20
N ASP A 160 18.25 -14.13 -0.92
CA ASP A 160 19.72 -13.99 -0.99
C ASP A 160 20.51 -14.96 -0.10
N GLY A 161 19.97 -16.17 0.14
CA GLY A 161 20.61 -17.18 0.98
C GLY A 161 20.29 -17.04 2.48
N GLU A 162 19.44 -16.08 2.86
CA GLU A 162 19.08 -15.81 4.25
C GLU A 162 17.58 -15.92 4.48
N TRP A 163 17.17 -16.27 5.70
CA TRP A 163 15.80 -16.24 6.15
C TRP A 163 15.48 -14.88 6.76
N LEU A 164 14.40 -14.25 6.29
CA LEU A 164 13.90 -12.98 6.80
C LEU A 164 12.57 -13.17 7.51
N ASP A 165 12.36 -12.38 8.55
CA ASP A 165 11.06 -12.24 9.16
C ASP A 165 10.13 -11.42 8.27
N LEU A 166 8.83 -11.76 8.28
CA LEU A 166 7.76 -10.99 7.69
C LEU A 166 6.97 -10.33 8.82
N TYR A 167 6.86 -9.00 8.79
CA TYR A 167 6.13 -8.23 9.77
C TYR A 167 4.72 -7.96 9.29
N GLN A 168 3.77 -8.21 10.16
CA GLN A 168 2.35 -7.96 9.93
C GLN A 168 1.97 -6.64 10.58
N PHE A 169 1.38 -5.73 9.80
CA PHE A 169 0.92 -4.43 10.24
C PHE A 169 -0.58 -4.29 10.04
N GLY A 170 -1.20 -3.50 10.90
CA GLY A 170 -2.59 -3.11 10.78
C GLY A 170 -2.80 -1.65 11.16
N ILE A 171 -3.87 -1.05 10.62
CA ILE A 171 -4.36 0.26 11.02
C ILE A 171 -5.88 0.22 11.10
N LEU A 172 -6.44 0.70 12.21
CA LEU A 172 -7.88 0.85 12.37
C LEU A 172 -8.33 2.22 11.85
N ALA A 173 -9.53 2.29 11.31
CA ALA A 173 -10.12 3.56 10.84
C ALA A 173 -10.03 4.67 11.88
N LYS A 174 -10.33 4.36 13.15
CA LYS A 174 -10.24 5.33 14.26
C LYS A 174 -8.83 5.85 14.51
N GLU A 175 -7.81 5.01 14.34
CA GLU A 175 -6.40 5.37 14.53
C GLU A 175 -5.95 6.29 13.39
N TRP A 176 -6.26 5.94 12.15
CA TRP A 176 -5.96 6.77 11.00
C TRP A 176 -6.64 8.14 11.09
N TRP A 177 -7.93 8.20 11.49
CA TRP A 177 -8.62 9.49 11.68
C TRP A 177 -7.99 10.34 12.79
N ALA A 178 -7.49 9.73 13.86
CA ALA A 178 -6.81 10.45 14.93
C ALA A 178 -5.51 11.09 14.43
N VAL A 179 -4.70 10.35 13.67
CA VAL A 179 -3.46 10.85 13.06
C VAL A 179 -3.76 11.93 12.01
N SER A 180 -4.68 11.65 11.08
CA SER A 180 -4.98 12.54 9.94
C SER A 180 -5.64 13.87 10.35
N ARG A 181 -6.33 13.90 11.51
CA ARG A 181 -6.96 15.09 12.09
C ARG A 181 -6.09 15.80 13.13
N GLY A 182 -4.89 15.30 13.41
CA GLY A 182 -4.00 15.82 14.44
C GLY A 182 -4.52 15.65 15.87
N THR A 183 -5.47 14.74 16.08
CA THR A 183 -5.98 14.36 17.39
C THR A 183 -5.13 13.19 17.87
N ILE A 184 -4.14 13.42 18.73
CA ILE A 184 -3.38 12.35 19.37
C ILE A 184 -4.37 11.55 20.22
N PRO A 185 -4.45 10.22 20.12
CA PRO A 185 -5.24 9.42 21.04
C PRO A 185 -4.71 9.66 22.46
N ASP A 186 -5.59 10.01 23.39
CA ASP A 186 -5.25 10.01 24.82
C ASP A 186 -4.75 8.62 25.21
N GLU A 187 -3.49 8.52 25.63
CA GLU A 187 -2.85 7.28 26.12
C GLU A 187 -3.52 6.71 27.40
N ASN A 188 -4.65 7.24 27.84
CA ASN A 188 -5.27 6.96 29.12
C ASN A 188 -6.63 6.23 29.04
N THR A 189 -6.84 5.36 28.03
CA THR A 189 -8.01 4.45 28.04
C THR A 189 -7.55 2.99 28.07
N THR A 190 -6.63 2.68 28.95
CA THR A 190 -6.40 1.31 29.43
C THR A 190 -6.82 1.25 30.88
N ALA A 191 -8.06 0.87 31.12
CA ALA A 191 -8.57 0.06 32.24
C ALA A 191 -10.09 0.23 32.30
N ASP A 192 -10.79 -0.78 31.87
CA ASP A 192 -11.81 -1.47 32.62
C ASP A 192 -12.66 -2.34 31.68
N HIS A 193 -12.55 -3.58 31.93
CA HIS A 193 -13.34 -4.78 31.69
C HIS A 193 -12.66 -5.85 30.86
#